data_4a7a9fcc46c802cdc2fe8f6cba4f5d51
#
_entry.id   4a7a9fcc46c802cdc2fe8f6cba4f5d51
#
_cell.length_a   1.000
_cell.length_b   1.000
_cell.length_c   1.000
_cell.angle_alpha   90.00
_cell.angle_beta   90.00
_cell.angle_gamma   90.00
#
_symmetry.space_group_name_H-M   'P 1'
#
loop_
_entity.id
_entity.type
_entity.pdbx_description
1 polymer ?
#
loop_
_entity_poly.entity_id
_entity_poly.type
_entity_poly.pdbx_seq_one_letter_code
_entity_poly.pdbx_strand_id
1 'polypeptide(L)'
;MKLNFNIQLVIFVMVVFFVISFITNIIGPLIPQFIKTYDLSLVLASFLPLSFFLSYGVFSIPAGIYLERYGEKTVMFSAFLISSIGAGLIIALPGYLSFVISFFLIGTGMAILQVAINPLLRHAVSGENFAFFSIIGQLAFGSASFLSPIFYKFLLEKNNPLGIFFFNDTPWIWIYVLFIFAVIILLFFLYFLKIPKSDSESEHFDINIFFDFLKSKNAYFYFFGIFCYVGVEQGINNWSSEFLYQYHSLNPEVIGVEVISSFWGNLTIGTVVSLLLIKIIDEKKLLNIYALSSSLLVLLAIYGDSELSCLLYTSPSPRHATLSRNPSSS
;
A
#
# COMPACT_ATOMS: atom_id res chain seq x y z
N MET A 1 -26.76 20.09 8.89
CA MET A 1 -25.59 20.13 8.00
C MET A 1 -26.01 19.46 6.68
N LYS A 2 -26.23 20.22 5.60
CA LYS A 2 -26.53 19.62 4.28
C LYS A 2 -25.18 19.17 3.72
N LEU A 3 -24.98 17.87 3.66
CA LEU A 3 -23.82 17.27 3.02
C LEU A 3 -23.94 17.46 1.50
N ASN A 4 -23.35 18.56 0.99
CA ASN A 4 -23.26 18.79 -0.45
C ASN A 4 -22.03 18.05 -0.97
N PHE A 5 -22.23 16.83 -1.48
CA PHE A 5 -21.16 16.02 -2.07
C PHE A 5 -21.69 15.17 -3.22
N ASN A 6 -20.82 14.88 -4.18
CA ASN A 6 -21.12 13.95 -5.26
C ASN A 6 -20.83 12.52 -4.78
N ILE A 7 -21.87 11.79 -4.37
CA ILE A 7 -21.74 10.44 -3.80
C ILE A 7 -21.05 9.45 -4.76
N GLN A 8 -21.31 9.56 -6.07
CA GLN A 8 -20.72 8.65 -7.06
C GLN A 8 -19.21 8.86 -7.14
N LEU A 9 -18.78 10.12 -7.12
CA LEU A 9 -17.37 10.47 -7.16
C LEU A 9 -16.65 10.10 -5.86
N VAL A 10 -17.30 10.28 -4.70
CA VAL A 10 -16.77 9.87 -3.40
C VAL A 10 -16.58 8.36 -3.35
N ILE A 11 -17.59 7.57 -3.73
CA ILE A 11 -17.47 6.09 -3.76
C ILE A 11 -16.35 5.66 -4.69
N PHE A 12 -16.27 6.25 -5.89
CA PHE A 12 -15.19 5.96 -6.83
C PHE A 12 -13.81 6.22 -6.21
N VAL A 13 -13.62 7.38 -5.57
CA VAL A 13 -12.37 7.73 -4.89
C VAL A 13 -12.04 6.73 -3.78
N MET A 14 -13.02 6.32 -2.96
CA MET A 14 -12.80 5.33 -1.90
C MET A 14 -12.36 3.96 -2.46
N VAL A 15 -12.97 3.52 -3.56
CA VAL A 15 -12.57 2.27 -4.23
C VAL A 15 -11.16 2.40 -4.82
N VAL A 16 -10.80 3.55 -5.37
CA VAL A 16 -9.43 3.77 -5.87
C VAL A 16 -8.41 3.76 -4.73
N PHE A 17 -8.68 4.39 -3.58
CA PHE A 17 -7.84 4.26 -2.37
C PHE A 17 -7.65 2.80 -1.96
N PHE A 18 -8.72 2.02 -1.97
CA PHE A 18 -8.68 0.60 -1.65
C PHE A 18 -7.80 -0.17 -2.63
N VAL A 19 -7.98 0.02 -3.94
CA VAL A 19 -7.22 -0.69 -4.99
C VAL A 19 -5.73 -0.33 -4.95
N ILE A 20 -5.39 0.97 -4.79
CA ILE A 20 -3.99 1.40 -4.65
C ILE A 20 -3.33 0.65 -3.48
N SER A 21 -3.97 0.69 -2.32
CA SER A 21 -3.43 0.07 -1.11
C SER A 21 -3.32 -1.44 -1.23
N PHE A 22 -4.35 -2.09 -1.76
CA PHE A 22 -4.37 -3.55 -1.91
C PHE A 22 -3.20 -4.05 -2.77
N ILE A 23 -2.96 -3.43 -3.91
CA ILE A 23 -1.88 -3.81 -4.83
C ILE A 23 -0.50 -3.42 -4.30
N THR A 24 -0.38 -2.31 -3.60
CA THR A 24 0.90 -1.89 -2.99
C THR A 24 1.32 -2.86 -1.90
N ASN A 25 0.39 -3.26 -1.03
CA ASN A 25 0.71 -4.01 0.18
C ASN A 25 0.67 -5.54 0.02
N ILE A 26 0.26 -6.05 -1.14
CA ILE A 26 0.35 -7.48 -1.47
C ILE A 26 1.78 -7.90 -1.82
N ILE A 27 2.68 -6.97 -2.16
CA ILE A 27 4.05 -7.27 -2.59
C ILE A 27 4.82 -7.96 -1.47
N GLY A 28 4.71 -7.47 -0.23
CA GLY A 28 5.41 -8.04 0.92
C GLY A 28 5.16 -9.55 1.12
N PRO A 29 3.89 -9.99 1.23
CA PRO A 29 3.54 -11.42 1.31
C PRO A 29 4.02 -12.26 0.12
N LEU A 30 4.19 -11.66 -1.07
CA LEU A 30 4.63 -12.36 -2.27
C LEU A 30 6.14 -12.59 -2.33
N ILE A 31 6.96 -11.82 -1.61
CA ILE A 31 8.43 -11.91 -1.65
C ILE A 31 8.94 -13.33 -1.34
N PRO A 32 8.55 -13.99 -0.24
CA PRO A 32 9.00 -15.34 0.04
C PRO A 32 8.62 -16.34 -1.05
N GLN A 33 7.45 -16.18 -1.66
CA GLN A 33 7.00 -17.03 -2.75
C GLN A 33 7.83 -16.85 -4.02
N PHE A 34 8.20 -15.60 -4.35
CA PHE A 34 9.09 -15.34 -5.49
C PHE A 34 10.49 -15.91 -5.25
N ILE A 35 11.05 -15.75 -4.04
CA ILE A 35 12.34 -16.36 -3.65
C ILE A 35 12.28 -17.86 -3.88
N LYS A 36 11.25 -18.54 -3.37
CA LYS A 36 11.10 -19.99 -3.45
C LYS A 36 10.85 -20.48 -4.88
N THR A 37 9.98 -19.80 -5.65
CA THR A 37 9.57 -20.26 -6.99
C THR A 37 10.66 -20.06 -8.03
N TYR A 38 11.46 -19.00 -7.91
CA TYR A 38 12.46 -18.62 -8.91
C TYR A 38 13.90 -18.73 -8.40
N ASP A 39 14.11 -19.35 -7.24
CA ASP A 39 15.42 -19.53 -6.57
C ASP A 39 16.22 -18.23 -6.49
N LEU A 40 15.54 -17.16 -6.02
CA LEU A 40 16.14 -15.82 -6.00
C LEU A 40 17.00 -15.65 -4.75
N SER A 41 18.15 -15.00 -4.89
CA SER A 41 18.87 -14.47 -3.73
C SER A 41 18.06 -13.31 -3.09
N LEU A 42 18.30 -13.04 -1.80
CA LEU A 42 17.67 -11.89 -1.11
C LEU A 42 17.95 -10.55 -1.81
N VAL A 43 19.16 -10.43 -2.41
CA VAL A 43 19.53 -9.24 -3.19
C VAL A 43 18.62 -9.10 -4.43
N LEU A 44 18.44 -10.17 -5.22
CA LEU A 44 17.55 -10.14 -6.38
C LEU A 44 16.09 -9.89 -5.96
N ALA A 45 15.63 -10.53 -4.90
CA ALA A 45 14.28 -10.31 -4.37
C ALA A 45 14.05 -8.85 -3.95
N SER A 46 15.07 -8.16 -3.43
CA SER A 46 14.95 -6.75 -3.02
C SER A 46 14.71 -5.77 -4.17
N PHE A 47 15.09 -6.13 -5.40
CA PHE A 47 14.77 -5.30 -6.58
C PHE A 47 13.27 -5.28 -6.91
N LEU A 48 12.48 -6.24 -6.44
CA LEU A 48 11.04 -6.27 -6.69
C LEU A 48 10.32 -5.09 -6.02
N PRO A 49 10.35 -4.93 -4.68
CA PRO A 49 9.76 -3.76 -4.04
C PRO A 49 10.51 -2.47 -4.42
N LEU A 50 11.84 -2.52 -4.63
CA LEU A 50 12.60 -1.36 -5.07
C LEU A 50 12.08 -0.82 -6.40
N SER A 51 11.84 -1.65 -7.41
CA SER A 51 11.33 -1.23 -8.71
C SER A 51 9.96 -0.56 -8.60
N PHE A 52 9.09 -1.11 -7.76
CA PHE A 52 7.76 -0.55 -7.48
C PHE A 52 7.87 0.85 -6.85
N PHE A 53 8.63 0.99 -5.76
CA PHE A 53 8.74 2.27 -5.03
C PHE A 53 9.64 3.29 -5.74
N LEU A 54 10.61 2.85 -6.55
CA LEU A 54 11.42 3.73 -7.38
C LEU A 54 10.55 4.53 -8.35
N SER A 55 9.50 3.91 -8.89
CA SER A 55 8.57 4.60 -9.78
C SER A 55 7.83 5.75 -9.10
N TYR A 56 7.53 5.66 -7.79
CA TYR A 56 6.98 6.79 -7.02
C TYR A 56 7.93 7.98 -6.98
N GLY A 57 9.21 7.72 -6.74
CA GLY A 57 10.24 8.78 -6.75
C GLY A 57 10.39 9.45 -8.12
N VAL A 58 10.32 8.67 -9.20
CA VAL A 58 10.50 9.16 -10.57
C VAL A 58 9.26 9.85 -11.11
N PHE A 59 8.07 9.29 -10.88
CA PHE A 59 6.85 9.74 -11.56
C PHE A 59 5.93 10.64 -10.73
N SER A 60 6.14 10.81 -9.42
CA SER A 60 5.25 11.66 -8.61
C SER A 60 5.24 13.12 -9.07
N ILE A 61 6.40 13.69 -9.37
CA ILE A 61 6.49 15.09 -9.86
C ILE A 61 5.96 15.21 -11.30
N PRO A 62 6.41 14.40 -12.28
CA PRO A 62 5.82 14.40 -13.61
C PRO A 62 4.30 14.18 -13.61
N ALA A 63 3.78 13.33 -12.70
CA ALA A 63 2.34 13.11 -12.56
C ALA A 63 1.59 14.37 -12.13
N GLY A 64 2.15 15.18 -11.22
CA GLY A 64 1.58 16.45 -10.82
C GLY A 64 1.48 17.42 -12.00
N ILE A 65 2.55 17.58 -12.78
CA ILE A 65 2.56 18.41 -13.99
C ILE A 65 1.56 17.91 -15.03
N TYR A 66 1.51 16.58 -15.20
CA TYR A 66 0.56 15.95 -16.12
C TYR A 66 -0.89 16.17 -15.69
N LEU A 67 -1.15 16.11 -14.38
CA LEU A 67 -2.46 16.35 -13.77
C LEU A 67 -2.97 17.78 -14.03
N GLU A 68 -2.14 18.78 -13.79
CA GLU A 68 -2.49 20.18 -14.07
C GLU A 68 -2.83 20.41 -15.55
N ARG A 69 -2.07 19.80 -16.44
CA ARG A 69 -2.23 20.01 -17.88
C ARG A 69 -3.44 19.28 -18.48
N TYR A 70 -3.73 18.07 -18.03
CA TYR A 70 -4.70 17.19 -18.68
C TYR A 70 -5.90 16.82 -17.81
N GLY A 71 -5.89 17.20 -16.54
CA GLY A 71 -6.95 16.97 -15.57
C GLY A 71 -7.03 15.52 -15.06
N GLU A 72 -7.78 15.33 -13.99
CA GLU A 72 -7.83 14.10 -13.21
C GLU A 72 -8.27 12.89 -14.05
N LYS A 73 -9.28 13.07 -14.89
CA LYS A 73 -9.87 11.98 -15.69
C LYS A 73 -8.86 11.34 -16.64
N THR A 74 -8.13 12.16 -17.38
CA THR A 74 -7.13 11.72 -18.35
C THR A 74 -5.95 11.05 -17.65
N VAL A 75 -5.50 11.65 -16.55
CA VAL A 75 -4.36 11.16 -15.77
C VAL A 75 -4.68 9.82 -15.13
N MET A 76 -5.86 9.67 -14.51
CA MET A 76 -6.29 8.40 -13.93
C MET A 76 -6.49 7.31 -14.98
N PHE A 77 -7.03 7.66 -16.16
CA PHE A 77 -7.16 6.72 -17.27
C PHE A 77 -5.80 6.17 -17.70
N SER A 78 -4.81 7.04 -17.90
CA SER A 78 -3.46 6.62 -18.26
C SER A 78 -2.79 5.78 -17.17
N ALA A 79 -2.99 6.12 -15.90
CA ALA A 79 -2.48 5.38 -14.76
C ALA A 79 -3.03 3.94 -14.69
N PHE A 80 -4.34 3.78 -14.84
CA PHE A 80 -4.98 2.47 -14.91
C PHE A 80 -4.50 1.65 -16.11
N LEU A 81 -4.29 2.28 -17.26
CA LEU A 81 -3.77 1.60 -18.45
C LEU A 81 -2.35 1.09 -18.24
N ILE A 82 -1.45 1.94 -17.73
CA ILE A 82 -0.05 1.57 -17.43
C ILE A 82 -0.01 0.42 -16.42
N SER A 83 -0.81 0.50 -15.34
CA SER A 83 -0.87 -0.56 -14.34
C SER A 83 -1.38 -1.89 -14.91
N SER A 84 -2.38 -1.83 -15.81
CA SER A 84 -2.92 -3.03 -16.47
C SER A 84 -1.89 -3.67 -17.41
N ILE A 85 -1.09 -2.87 -18.10
CA ILE A 85 0.02 -3.38 -18.93
C ILE A 85 1.02 -4.11 -18.04
N GLY A 86 1.41 -3.50 -16.90
CA GLY A 86 2.31 -4.16 -15.94
C GLY A 86 1.75 -5.47 -15.39
N ALA A 87 0.48 -5.49 -14.98
CA ALA A 87 -0.17 -6.71 -14.50
C ALA A 87 -0.30 -7.77 -15.61
N GLY A 88 -0.63 -7.36 -16.83
CA GLY A 88 -0.70 -8.24 -18.01
C GLY A 88 0.64 -8.88 -18.34
N LEU A 89 1.75 -8.16 -18.16
CA LEU A 89 3.09 -8.68 -18.38
C LEU A 89 3.43 -9.81 -17.38
N ILE A 90 3.03 -9.69 -16.11
CA ILE A 90 3.18 -10.76 -15.10
C ILE A 90 2.45 -12.03 -15.54
N ILE A 91 1.22 -11.86 -16.05
CA ILE A 91 0.36 -12.99 -16.46
C ILE A 91 0.90 -13.67 -17.72
N ALA A 92 1.35 -12.87 -18.70
CA ALA A 92 1.78 -13.38 -20.01
C ALA A 92 3.18 -13.99 -20.01
N LEU A 93 4.11 -13.43 -19.23
CA LEU A 93 5.52 -13.78 -19.23
C LEU A 93 6.05 -13.88 -17.79
N PRO A 94 5.63 -14.89 -16.99
CA PRO A 94 6.10 -15.01 -15.62
C PRO A 94 7.60 -15.30 -15.57
N GLY A 95 8.38 -14.37 -15.00
CA GLY A 95 9.84 -14.46 -14.87
C GLY A 95 10.41 -13.25 -14.16
N TYR A 96 11.60 -13.39 -13.58
CA TYR A 96 12.20 -12.36 -12.73
C TYR A 96 12.25 -10.96 -13.39
N LEU A 97 12.77 -10.89 -14.61
CA LEU A 97 12.88 -9.59 -15.34
C LEU A 97 11.50 -8.99 -15.61
N SER A 98 10.53 -9.82 -15.98
CA SER A 98 9.15 -9.38 -16.19
C SER A 98 8.54 -8.84 -14.91
N PHE A 99 8.83 -9.44 -13.75
CA PHE A 99 8.34 -8.93 -12.46
C PHE A 99 8.93 -7.57 -12.14
N VAL A 100 10.24 -7.37 -12.30
CA VAL A 100 10.89 -6.07 -12.07
C VAL A 100 10.26 -4.99 -12.95
N ILE A 101 10.08 -5.25 -14.24
CA ILE A 101 9.46 -4.32 -15.19
C ILE A 101 7.99 -4.09 -14.83
N SER A 102 7.26 -5.14 -14.53
CA SER A 102 5.83 -5.07 -14.17
C SER A 102 5.60 -4.27 -12.90
N PHE A 103 6.39 -4.51 -11.85
CA PHE A 103 6.29 -3.75 -10.61
C PHE A 103 6.63 -2.29 -10.81
N PHE A 104 7.59 -1.97 -11.67
CA PHE A 104 7.86 -0.59 -12.05
C PHE A 104 6.66 0.06 -12.77
N LEU A 105 6.03 -0.65 -13.72
CA LEU A 105 4.84 -0.15 -14.43
C LEU A 105 3.62 -0.01 -13.49
N ILE A 106 3.35 -1.03 -12.67
CA ILE A 106 2.25 -0.99 -11.69
C ILE A 106 2.50 0.15 -10.71
N GLY A 107 3.72 0.26 -10.16
CA GLY A 107 4.10 1.34 -9.25
C GLY A 107 3.97 2.72 -9.89
N THR A 108 4.32 2.88 -11.18
CA THR A 108 4.11 4.12 -11.93
C THR A 108 2.62 4.50 -11.96
N GLY A 109 1.75 3.55 -12.30
CA GLY A 109 0.31 3.81 -12.29
C GLY A 109 -0.23 4.13 -10.89
N MET A 110 0.23 3.41 -9.85
CA MET A 110 -0.18 3.69 -8.47
C MET A 110 0.31 5.07 -8.00
N ALA A 111 1.53 5.48 -8.34
CA ALA A 111 2.05 6.81 -8.04
C ALA A 111 1.20 7.91 -8.69
N ILE A 112 0.87 7.75 -9.97
CA ILE A 112 0.02 8.70 -10.71
C ILE A 112 -1.39 8.77 -10.09
N LEU A 113 -2.01 7.63 -9.77
CA LEU A 113 -3.32 7.59 -9.10
C LEU A 113 -3.28 8.30 -7.75
N GLN A 114 -2.23 8.10 -6.95
CA GLN A 114 -2.09 8.69 -5.64
C GLN A 114 -1.95 10.22 -5.69
N VAL A 115 -1.31 10.76 -6.73
CA VAL A 115 -1.24 12.19 -6.99
C VAL A 115 -2.61 12.76 -7.39
N ALA A 116 -3.38 12.02 -8.21
CA ALA A 116 -4.66 12.50 -8.73
C ALA A 116 -5.85 12.36 -7.75
N ILE A 117 -5.77 11.42 -6.79
CA ILE A 117 -6.93 11.04 -5.96
C ILE A 117 -7.36 12.13 -4.97
N ASN A 118 -6.41 12.89 -4.40
CA ASN A 118 -6.70 13.93 -3.43
C ASN A 118 -7.35 15.17 -4.07
N PRO A 119 -6.87 15.72 -5.21
CA PRO A 119 -7.59 16.73 -5.96
C PRO A 119 -8.99 16.28 -6.36
N LEU A 120 -9.13 15.04 -6.86
CA LEU A 120 -10.42 14.47 -7.21
C LEU A 120 -11.39 14.42 -6.02
N LEU A 121 -10.90 14.05 -4.83
CA LEU A 121 -11.70 14.07 -3.60
C LEU A 121 -12.15 15.50 -3.25
N ARG A 122 -11.31 16.51 -3.45
CA ARG A 122 -11.68 17.92 -3.24
C ARG A 122 -12.79 18.36 -4.16
N HIS A 123 -12.82 17.89 -5.40
CA HIS A 123 -13.92 18.15 -6.33
C HIS A 123 -15.21 17.40 -5.98
N ALA A 124 -15.08 16.24 -5.31
CA ALA A 124 -16.22 15.43 -4.91
C ALA A 124 -16.98 15.98 -3.70
N VAL A 125 -16.31 16.73 -2.82
CA VAL A 125 -16.86 17.18 -1.54
C VAL A 125 -16.64 18.69 -1.33
N SER A 126 -17.53 19.33 -0.55
CA SER A 126 -17.30 20.72 -0.11
C SER A 126 -16.09 20.81 0.83
N GLY A 127 -15.40 21.96 0.84
CA GLY A 127 -14.19 22.15 1.63
C GLY A 127 -14.31 21.79 3.12
N GLU A 128 -15.47 22.04 3.73
CA GLU A 128 -15.77 21.71 5.13
C GLU A 128 -15.77 20.20 5.41
N ASN A 129 -16.13 19.39 4.41
CA ASN A 129 -16.22 17.93 4.53
C ASN A 129 -14.96 17.21 4.05
N PHE A 130 -14.02 17.91 3.43
CA PHE A 130 -12.82 17.30 2.85
C PHE A 130 -11.99 16.51 3.87
N ALA A 131 -11.77 17.07 5.07
CA ALA A 131 -11.02 16.40 6.12
C ALA A 131 -11.70 15.08 6.54
N PHE A 132 -13.02 15.09 6.71
CA PHE A 132 -13.79 13.89 7.08
C PHE A 132 -13.67 12.79 6.01
N PHE A 133 -13.89 13.12 4.74
CA PHE A 133 -13.80 12.14 3.67
C PHE A 133 -12.35 11.69 3.37
N SER A 134 -11.35 12.54 3.64
CA SER A 134 -9.94 12.14 3.58
C SER A 134 -9.62 11.06 4.61
N ILE A 135 -10.18 11.16 5.83
CA ILE A 135 -10.04 10.14 6.86
C ILE A 135 -10.71 8.83 6.42
N ILE A 136 -11.91 8.89 5.84
CA ILE A 136 -12.58 7.69 5.30
C ILE A 136 -11.72 7.06 4.18
N GLY A 137 -11.10 7.88 3.33
CA GLY A 137 -10.15 7.40 2.33
C GLY A 137 -8.96 6.66 2.94
N GLN A 138 -8.38 7.20 4.02
CA GLN A 138 -7.29 6.53 4.76
C GLN A 138 -7.76 5.23 5.44
N LEU A 139 -9.00 5.18 5.94
CA LEU A 139 -9.58 3.94 6.47
C LEU A 139 -9.81 2.89 5.37
N ALA A 140 -10.25 3.31 4.19
CA ALA A 140 -10.36 2.41 3.03
C ALA A 140 -8.99 1.87 2.63
N PHE A 141 -7.95 2.73 2.60
CA PHE A 141 -6.56 2.36 2.36
C PHE A 141 -6.06 1.35 3.41
N GLY A 142 -6.19 1.65 4.69
CA GLY A 142 -5.77 0.77 5.79
C GLY A 142 -6.51 -0.58 5.79
N SER A 143 -7.82 -0.58 5.51
CA SER A 143 -8.61 -1.81 5.37
C SER A 143 -8.11 -2.69 4.23
N ALA A 144 -7.75 -2.11 3.10
CA ALA A 144 -7.18 -2.84 1.97
C ALA A 144 -5.81 -3.43 2.30
N SER A 145 -4.94 -2.67 2.99
CA SER A 145 -3.63 -3.14 3.47
C SER A 145 -3.77 -4.34 4.41
N PHE A 146 -4.77 -4.29 5.32
CA PHE A 146 -5.09 -5.42 6.22
C PHE A 146 -5.60 -6.65 5.47
N LEU A 147 -6.48 -6.44 4.49
CA LEU A 147 -7.13 -7.55 3.76
C LEU A 147 -6.22 -8.19 2.72
N SER A 148 -5.26 -7.46 2.15
CA SER A 148 -4.45 -7.95 1.03
C SER A 148 -3.61 -9.19 1.38
N PRO A 149 -2.90 -9.29 2.53
CA PRO A 149 -2.21 -10.51 2.92
C PRO A 149 -3.16 -11.66 3.22
N ILE A 150 -4.32 -11.38 3.83
CA ILE A 150 -5.36 -12.40 4.13
C ILE A 150 -5.89 -13.00 2.84
N PHE A 151 -6.13 -12.18 1.82
CA PHE A 151 -6.57 -12.62 0.52
C PHE A 151 -5.52 -13.50 -0.17
N TYR A 152 -4.24 -13.13 -0.06
CA TYR A 152 -3.14 -13.96 -0.54
C TYR A 152 -3.14 -15.35 0.12
N LYS A 153 -3.25 -15.42 1.45
CA LYS A 153 -3.36 -16.68 2.20
C LYS A 153 -4.54 -17.52 1.71
N PHE A 154 -5.72 -16.91 1.51
CA PHE A 154 -6.90 -17.58 0.99
C PHE A 154 -6.66 -18.21 -0.39
N LEU A 155 -5.91 -17.52 -1.28
CA LEU A 155 -5.56 -18.08 -2.59
C LEU A 155 -4.63 -19.28 -2.49
N LEU A 156 -3.67 -19.27 -1.55
CA LEU A 156 -2.75 -20.38 -1.32
C LEU A 156 -3.46 -21.62 -0.76
N GLU A 157 -4.32 -21.42 0.27
CA GLU A 157 -4.99 -22.54 0.95
C GLU A 157 -5.98 -23.28 0.04
N LYS A 158 -6.59 -22.60 -0.91
CA LYS A 158 -7.64 -23.19 -1.75
C LYS A 158 -7.16 -23.77 -3.08
N ASN A 159 -5.83 -23.85 -3.33
CA ASN A 159 -5.28 -24.48 -4.55
C ASN A 159 -6.18 -24.32 -5.78
N ASN A 160 -6.44 -23.07 -6.22
CA ASN A 160 -7.35 -22.71 -7.31
C ASN A 160 -8.84 -22.51 -6.89
N PRO A 161 -9.14 -21.43 -6.13
CA PRO A 161 -10.50 -21.16 -5.64
C PRO A 161 -11.55 -20.90 -6.73
N LEU A 162 -11.11 -20.63 -7.97
CA LEU A 162 -11.99 -20.37 -9.12
C LEU A 162 -12.14 -21.59 -10.06
N GLY A 163 -11.47 -22.73 -9.77
CA GLY A 163 -11.57 -23.95 -10.57
C GLY A 163 -11.05 -23.82 -12.01
N ILE A 164 -10.25 -22.79 -12.31
CA ILE A 164 -9.73 -22.54 -13.65
C ILE A 164 -8.32 -23.10 -13.78
N PHE A 165 -8.13 -24.03 -14.68
CA PHE A 165 -6.92 -24.84 -14.83
C PHE A 165 -5.61 -24.11 -15.16
N PHE A 166 -5.65 -22.82 -15.55
CA PHE A 166 -4.49 -22.15 -16.13
C PHE A 166 -3.36 -21.78 -15.16
N PHE A 167 -3.57 -21.75 -13.83
CA PHE A 167 -2.58 -21.27 -12.86
C PHE A 167 -2.49 -22.15 -11.60
N ASN A 168 -2.59 -23.48 -11.74
CA ASN A 168 -2.57 -24.40 -10.61
C ASN A 168 -1.26 -24.32 -9.80
N ASP A 169 -0.11 -24.14 -10.48
CA ASP A 169 1.20 -24.09 -9.85
C ASP A 169 1.59 -22.68 -9.33
N THR A 170 0.84 -21.65 -9.73
CA THR A 170 1.10 -20.25 -9.39
C THR A 170 -0.17 -19.50 -9.00
N PRO A 171 -0.82 -19.88 -7.89
CA PRO A 171 -2.13 -19.31 -7.50
C PRO A 171 -2.09 -17.80 -7.24
N TRP A 172 -0.92 -17.24 -6.92
CA TRP A 172 -0.73 -15.81 -6.72
C TRP A 172 -0.94 -14.95 -8.00
N ILE A 173 -0.86 -15.53 -9.20
CA ILE A 173 -1.13 -14.84 -10.47
C ILE A 173 -2.59 -14.33 -10.51
N TRP A 174 -3.52 -15.02 -9.84
CA TRP A 174 -4.91 -14.60 -9.75
C TRP A 174 -5.10 -13.19 -9.17
N ILE A 175 -4.18 -12.72 -8.33
CA ILE A 175 -4.18 -11.35 -7.80
C ILE A 175 -4.15 -10.33 -8.95
N TYR A 176 -3.28 -10.56 -9.93
CA TYR A 176 -3.11 -9.66 -11.07
C TYR A 176 -4.25 -9.77 -12.08
N VAL A 177 -4.83 -10.96 -12.24
CA VAL A 177 -6.05 -11.15 -13.06
C VAL A 177 -7.22 -10.38 -12.46
N LEU A 178 -7.45 -10.52 -11.15
CA LEU A 178 -8.50 -9.80 -10.44
C LEU A 178 -8.24 -8.29 -10.42
N PHE A 179 -6.97 -7.88 -10.32
CA PHE A 179 -6.60 -6.48 -10.41
C PHE A 179 -6.96 -5.89 -11.79
N ILE A 180 -6.63 -6.56 -12.91
CA ILE A 180 -7.02 -6.10 -14.25
C ILE A 180 -8.54 -6.02 -14.36
N PHE A 181 -9.26 -7.00 -13.84
CA PHE A 181 -10.73 -6.97 -13.84
C PHE A 181 -11.28 -5.78 -13.05
N ALA A 182 -10.74 -5.51 -11.86
CA ALA A 182 -11.10 -4.34 -11.06
C ALA A 182 -10.79 -3.04 -11.80
N VAL A 183 -9.64 -2.95 -12.47
CA VAL A 183 -9.26 -1.77 -13.26
C VAL A 183 -10.21 -1.56 -14.44
N ILE A 184 -10.63 -2.62 -15.14
CA ILE A 184 -11.62 -2.51 -16.23
C ILE A 184 -12.94 -1.93 -15.70
N ILE A 185 -13.40 -2.39 -14.54
CA ILE A 185 -14.60 -1.84 -13.89
C ILE A 185 -14.40 -0.36 -13.54
N LEU A 186 -13.24 -0.01 -12.95
CA LEU A 186 -12.93 1.38 -12.60
C LEU A 186 -12.83 2.28 -13.83
N LEU A 187 -12.24 1.82 -14.93
CA LEU A 187 -12.19 2.55 -16.20
C LEU A 187 -13.60 2.77 -16.77
N PHE A 188 -14.48 1.77 -16.68
CA PHE A 188 -15.88 1.89 -17.08
C PHE A 188 -16.59 2.98 -16.26
N PHE A 189 -16.48 2.93 -14.93
CA PHE A 189 -17.05 3.96 -14.07
C PHE A 189 -16.44 5.34 -14.35
N LEU A 190 -15.11 5.44 -14.48
CA LEU A 190 -14.43 6.69 -14.78
C LEU A 190 -14.91 7.32 -16.09
N TYR A 191 -15.22 6.50 -17.11
CA TYR A 191 -15.73 6.99 -18.38
C TYR A 191 -17.06 7.74 -18.22
N PHE A 192 -17.98 7.21 -17.42
CA PHE A 192 -19.31 7.81 -17.20
C PHE A 192 -19.31 8.91 -16.12
N LEU A 193 -18.31 8.95 -15.24
CA LEU A 193 -18.22 9.98 -14.22
C LEU A 193 -18.03 11.37 -14.85
N LYS A 194 -18.91 12.29 -14.44
CA LYS A 194 -18.79 13.72 -14.75
C LYS A 194 -17.91 14.36 -13.68
N ILE A 195 -16.66 14.58 -13.99
CA ILE A 195 -15.75 15.34 -13.13
C ILE A 195 -15.91 16.81 -13.49
N PRO A 196 -16.26 17.69 -12.52
CA PRO A 196 -16.30 19.12 -12.76
C PRO A 196 -14.92 19.58 -13.26
N LYS A 197 -14.88 20.34 -14.33
CA LYS A 197 -13.61 21.00 -14.71
C LYS A 197 -13.28 22.00 -13.60
N SER A 198 -12.06 21.93 -13.12
CA SER A 198 -11.55 23.00 -12.25
C SER A 198 -11.54 24.29 -13.06
N ASP A 199 -12.33 25.29 -12.63
CA ASP A 199 -12.26 26.68 -13.14
C ASP A 199 -11.03 27.41 -12.56
N SER A 200 -10.09 26.69 -11.93
CA SER A 200 -8.81 27.29 -11.58
C SER A 200 -8.17 27.74 -12.88
N GLU A 201 -8.25 29.04 -13.13
CA GLU A 201 -7.35 29.75 -14.04
C GLU A 201 -6.00 29.08 -13.83
N SER A 202 -5.44 28.51 -14.88
CA SER A 202 -4.19 27.77 -14.87
C SER A 202 -3.11 28.64 -14.23
N GLU A 203 -2.98 28.56 -12.91
CA GLU A 203 -1.73 28.91 -12.26
C GLU A 203 -0.73 27.95 -12.86
N HIS A 204 -0.07 28.38 -13.90
CA HIS A 204 0.96 27.61 -14.56
C HIS A 204 1.93 27.13 -13.48
N PHE A 205 2.13 25.83 -13.38
CA PHE A 205 3.14 25.25 -12.52
C PHE A 205 4.47 25.96 -12.80
N ASP A 206 4.81 26.91 -11.92
CA ASP A 206 6.09 27.60 -12.04
C ASP A 206 7.17 26.69 -11.44
N ILE A 207 7.93 26.07 -12.32
CA ILE A 207 9.04 25.20 -11.94
C ILE A 207 10.06 25.93 -11.03
N ASN A 208 10.13 27.25 -11.09
CA ASN A 208 11.01 28.04 -10.23
C ASN A 208 10.50 28.05 -8.79
N ILE A 209 9.19 28.15 -8.56
CA ILE A 209 8.59 28.07 -7.24
C ILE A 209 8.90 26.69 -6.61
N PHE A 210 8.83 25.63 -7.39
CA PHE A 210 9.19 24.28 -6.95
C PHE A 210 10.68 24.19 -6.54
N PHE A 211 11.59 24.71 -7.34
CA PHE A 211 13.02 24.73 -7.00
C PHE A 211 13.33 25.62 -5.79
N ASP A 212 12.63 26.74 -5.63
CA ASP A 212 12.80 27.62 -4.47
C ASP A 212 12.25 26.97 -3.19
N PHE A 213 11.15 26.21 -3.28
CA PHE A 213 10.66 25.39 -2.18
C PHE A 213 11.69 24.32 -1.78
N LEU A 214 12.29 23.61 -2.75
CA LEU A 214 13.33 22.61 -2.49
C LEU A 214 14.59 23.19 -1.81
N LYS A 215 14.90 24.48 -1.99
CA LYS A 215 16.03 25.15 -1.29
C LYS A 215 15.73 25.45 0.19
N SER A 216 14.47 25.36 0.61
CA SER A 216 14.10 25.68 2.00
C SER A 216 14.55 24.58 2.96
N LYS A 217 15.12 24.94 4.11
CA LYS A 217 15.52 23.98 5.15
C LYS A 217 14.34 23.13 5.62
N ASN A 218 13.17 23.71 5.71
CA ASN A 218 11.96 22.99 6.14
C ASN A 218 11.56 21.90 5.16
N ALA A 219 11.71 22.12 3.84
CA ALA A 219 11.44 21.11 2.83
C ALA A 219 12.33 19.87 3.02
N TYR A 220 13.63 20.06 3.32
CA TYR A 220 14.54 18.96 3.61
C TYR A 220 14.16 18.17 4.86
N PHE A 221 13.76 18.84 5.95
CA PHE A 221 13.33 18.17 7.16
C PHE A 221 12.06 17.36 6.94
N TYR A 222 11.08 17.90 6.23
CA TYR A 222 9.86 17.17 5.89
C TYR A 222 10.14 16.00 4.94
N PHE A 223 10.94 16.23 3.91
CA PHE A 223 11.36 15.18 2.98
C PHE A 223 12.05 14.02 3.72
N PHE A 224 13.05 14.33 4.56
CA PHE A 224 13.79 13.31 5.28
C PHE A 224 12.92 12.60 6.33
N GLY A 225 12.04 13.31 7.01
CA GLY A 225 11.08 12.74 7.95
C GLY A 225 10.14 11.74 7.27
N ILE A 226 9.54 12.12 6.14
CA ILE A 226 8.68 11.23 5.35
C ILE A 226 9.48 10.06 4.79
N PHE A 227 10.68 10.30 4.28
CA PHE A 227 11.55 9.26 3.76
C PHE A 227 11.86 8.18 4.82
N CYS A 228 12.25 8.59 6.03
CA CYS A 228 12.52 7.67 7.14
C CYS A 228 11.24 6.92 7.56
N TYR A 229 10.12 7.63 7.70
CA TYR A 229 8.85 7.03 8.10
C TYR A 229 8.39 5.96 7.09
N VAL A 230 8.29 6.32 5.82
CA VAL A 230 7.86 5.39 4.77
C VAL A 230 8.86 4.24 4.59
N GLY A 231 10.17 4.53 4.74
CA GLY A 231 11.21 3.52 4.71
C GLY A 231 11.03 2.44 5.77
N VAL A 232 10.73 2.84 7.01
CA VAL A 232 10.46 1.90 8.11
C VAL A 232 9.15 1.15 7.87
N GLU A 233 8.07 1.86 7.52
CA GLU A 233 6.76 1.27 7.26
C GLU A 233 6.83 0.20 6.16
N GLN A 234 7.42 0.53 5.02
CA GLN A 234 7.53 -0.40 3.89
C GLN A 234 8.60 -1.48 4.13
N GLY A 235 9.63 -1.17 4.90
CA GLY A 235 10.61 -2.17 5.36
C GLY A 235 9.93 -3.27 6.17
N ILE A 236 9.11 -2.91 7.15
CA ILE A 236 8.33 -3.86 7.94
C ILE A 236 7.35 -4.63 7.04
N ASN A 237 6.57 -3.93 6.22
CA ASN A 237 5.59 -4.58 5.33
C ASN A 237 6.23 -5.62 4.38
N ASN A 238 7.35 -5.28 3.76
CA ASN A 238 7.93 -6.14 2.73
C ASN A 238 8.85 -7.24 3.27
N TRP A 239 9.46 -7.05 4.44
CA TRP A 239 10.51 -7.94 4.91
C TRP A 239 10.18 -8.71 6.20
N SER A 240 9.09 -8.37 6.94
CA SER A 240 8.77 -9.07 8.19
C SER A 240 8.56 -10.57 7.99
N SER A 241 7.89 -10.98 6.91
CA SER A 241 7.65 -12.39 6.61
C SER A 241 8.97 -13.17 6.40
N GLU A 242 9.88 -12.61 5.60
CA GLU A 242 11.18 -13.20 5.32
C GLU A 242 12.09 -13.16 6.54
N PHE A 243 12.09 -12.06 7.31
CA PHE A 243 12.83 -11.96 8.57
C PHE A 243 12.42 -13.04 9.57
N LEU A 244 11.13 -13.25 9.78
CA LEU A 244 10.62 -14.29 10.68
C LEU A 244 11.00 -15.70 10.22
N TYR A 245 11.02 -15.93 8.91
CA TYR A 245 11.50 -17.19 8.36
C TYR A 245 12.99 -17.43 8.60
N GLN A 246 13.84 -16.46 8.25
CA GLN A 246 15.29 -16.60 8.31
C GLN A 246 15.83 -16.68 9.74
N TYR A 247 15.31 -15.88 10.66
CA TYR A 247 15.85 -15.74 12.02
C TYR A 247 15.09 -16.57 13.07
N HIS A 248 13.82 -16.85 12.82
CA HIS A 248 12.95 -17.55 13.79
C HIS A 248 12.39 -18.86 13.25
N SER A 249 12.71 -19.25 12.01
CA SER A 249 12.23 -20.48 11.34
C SER A 249 10.69 -20.61 11.30
N LEU A 250 9.97 -19.48 11.31
CA LEU A 250 8.53 -19.44 11.28
C LEU A 250 8.02 -19.51 9.82
N ASN A 251 6.89 -20.21 9.61
CA ASN A 251 6.34 -20.38 8.26
C ASN A 251 5.87 -19.04 7.68
N PRO A 252 6.46 -18.55 6.57
CA PRO A 252 6.12 -17.26 5.99
C PRO A 252 4.70 -17.22 5.39
N GLU A 253 4.18 -18.35 4.92
CA GLU A 253 2.85 -18.44 4.29
C GLU A 253 1.70 -18.35 5.32
N VAL A 254 1.98 -18.61 6.59
CA VAL A 254 0.99 -18.59 7.68
C VAL A 254 1.27 -17.41 8.62
N ILE A 255 2.39 -17.46 9.33
CA ILE A 255 2.71 -16.49 10.38
C ILE A 255 3.15 -15.15 9.77
N GLY A 256 3.92 -15.19 8.69
CA GLY A 256 4.33 -13.97 7.98
C GLY A 256 3.14 -13.15 7.50
N VAL A 257 2.12 -13.81 6.93
CA VAL A 257 0.87 -13.17 6.49
C VAL A 257 0.10 -12.56 7.68
N GLU A 258 -0.01 -13.30 8.79
CA GLU A 258 -0.71 -12.83 9.99
C GLU A 258 -0.02 -11.61 10.62
N VAL A 259 1.31 -11.59 10.63
CA VAL A 259 2.10 -10.45 11.13
C VAL A 259 1.88 -9.21 10.29
N ILE A 260 1.99 -9.31 8.97
CA ILE A 260 1.79 -8.17 8.07
C ILE A 260 0.36 -7.63 8.17
N SER A 261 -0.64 -8.53 8.20
CA SER A 261 -2.04 -8.13 8.38
C SER A 261 -2.26 -7.42 9.72
N SER A 262 -1.70 -7.95 10.80
CA SER A 262 -1.82 -7.35 12.14
C SER A 262 -1.12 -5.98 12.21
N PHE A 263 0.03 -5.83 11.56
CA PHE A 263 0.72 -4.54 11.44
C PHE A 263 -0.19 -3.47 10.81
N TRP A 264 -0.78 -3.76 9.66
CA TRP A 264 -1.69 -2.82 8.99
C TRP A 264 -3.00 -2.60 9.75
N GLY A 265 -3.54 -3.65 10.36
CA GLY A 265 -4.72 -3.56 11.22
C GLY A 265 -4.50 -2.64 12.41
N ASN A 266 -3.39 -2.82 13.13
CA ASN A 266 -3.02 -1.99 14.27
C ASN A 266 -2.72 -0.54 13.85
N LEU A 267 -2.07 -0.32 12.71
CA LEU A 267 -1.82 1.01 12.17
C LEU A 267 -3.14 1.72 11.84
N THR A 268 -4.10 1.01 11.25
CA THR A 268 -5.44 1.55 10.94
C THR A 268 -6.21 1.89 12.22
N ILE A 269 -6.18 1.01 13.23
CA ILE A 269 -6.79 1.27 14.54
C ILE A 269 -6.09 2.45 15.20
N GLY A 270 -4.76 2.50 15.18
CA GLY A 270 -3.96 3.62 15.70
C GLY A 270 -4.33 4.95 15.08
N THR A 271 -4.63 4.99 13.78
CA THR A 271 -5.11 6.19 13.10
C THR A 271 -6.46 6.67 13.66
N VAL A 272 -7.40 5.75 13.88
CA VAL A 272 -8.70 6.09 14.49
C VAL A 272 -8.52 6.59 15.94
N VAL A 273 -7.68 5.92 16.72
CA VAL A 273 -7.37 6.32 18.10
C VAL A 273 -6.69 7.70 18.11
N SER A 274 -5.79 7.97 17.19
CA SER A 274 -5.12 9.27 17.07
C SER A 274 -6.10 10.41 16.85
N LEU A 275 -7.16 10.20 16.06
CA LEU A 275 -8.22 11.20 15.85
C LEU A 275 -8.96 11.58 17.14
N LEU A 276 -9.07 10.65 18.08
CA LEU A 276 -9.67 10.91 19.39
C LEU A 276 -8.66 11.60 20.30
N LEU A 277 -7.40 11.16 20.29
CA LEU A 277 -6.35 11.68 21.16
C LEU A 277 -5.93 13.11 20.82
N ILE A 278 -5.96 13.51 19.55
CA ILE A 278 -5.59 14.87 19.12
C ILE A 278 -6.52 15.95 19.69
N LYS A 279 -7.71 15.57 20.18
CA LYS A 279 -8.62 16.47 20.88
C LYS A 279 -8.18 16.76 22.33
N ILE A 280 -7.30 15.93 22.88
CA ILE A 280 -6.91 15.94 24.31
C ILE A 280 -5.41 16.24 24.44
N ILE A 281 -4.60 15.77 23.49
CA ILE A 281 -3.15 15.84 23.50
C ILE A 281 -2.69 16.70 22.32
N ASP A 282 -1.73 17.59 22.57
CA ASP A 282 -1.09 18.40 21.51
C ASP A 282 -0.44 17.50 20.44
N GLU A 283 -0.62 17.88 19.17
CA GLU A 283 -0.17 17.11 18.00
C GLU A 283 1.32 16.75 18.05
N LYS A 284 2.17 17.70 18.49
CA LYS A 284 3.62 17.49 18.59
C LYS A 284 3.99 16.50 19.68
N LYS A 285 3.27 16.57 20.83
CA LYS A 285 3.46 15.61 21.92
C LYS A 285 3.03 14.22 21.50
N LEU A 286 1.88 14.12 20.82
CA LEU A 286 1.36 12.84 20.32
C LEU A 286 2.33 12.20 19.31
N LEU A 287 2.85 12.98 18.37
CA LEU A 287 3.86 12.53 17.41
C LEU A 287 5.13 12.01 18.10
N ASN A 288 5.64 12.75 19.10
CA ASN A 288 6.83 12.31 19.84
C ASN A 288 6.59 11.02 20.63
N ILE A 289 5.42 10.87 21.26
CA ILE A 289 5.04 9.65 21.98
C ILE A 289 5.03 8.46 21.01
N TYR A 290 4.40 8.60 19.86
CA TYR A 290 4.35 7.53 18.85
C TYR A 290 5.73 7.20 18.28
N ALA A 291 6.54 8.20 17.96
CA ALA A 291 7.88 7.98 17.43
C ALA A 291 8.80 7.25 18.44
N LEU A 292 8.76 7.65 19.71
CA LEU A 292 9.56 7.01 20.76
C LEU A 292 9.06 5.60 21.07
N SER A 293 7.75 5.41 21.21
CA SER A 293 7.19 4.10 21.50
C SER A 293 7.39 3.11 20.36
N SER A 294 7.22 3.53 19.10
CA SER A 294 7.47 2.66 17.94
C SER A 294 8.96 2.27 17.83
N SER A 295 9.88 3.21 18.08
CA SER A 295 11.31 2.92 18.09
C SER A 295 11.68 1.89 19.17
N LEU A 296 11.12 2.04 20.38
CA LEU A 296 11.32 1.08 21.46
C LEU A 296 10.77 -0.30 21.11
N LEU A 297 9.56 -0.36 20.54
CA LEU A 297 8.92 -1.63 20.16
C LEU A 297 9.72 -2.35 19.06
N VAL A 298 10.27 -1.62 18.08
CA VAL A 298 11.13 -2.20 17.04
C VAL A 298 12.41 -2.78 17.66
N LEU A 299 13.06 -2.06 18.58
CA LEU A 299 14.24 -2.57 19.28
C LEU A 299 13.91 -3.83 20.08
N LEU A 300 12.81 -3.85 20.80
CA LEU A 300 12.35 -5.02 21.53
C LEU A 300 12.02 -6.20 20.60
N ALA A 301 11.50 -5.94 19.41
CA ALA A 301 11.22 -6.98 18.42
C ALA A 301 12.51 -7.57 17.82
N ILE A 302 13.55 -6.77 17.63
CA ILE A 302 14.84 -7.24 17.08
C ILE A 302 15.65 -8.04 18.11
N TYR A 303 15.68 -7.58 19.36
CA TYR A 303 16.51 -8.18 20.41
C TYR A 303 15.74 -9.14 21.32
N GLY A 304 14.42 -9.22 21.20
CA GLY A 304 13.57 -10.15 21.94
C GLY A 304 13.69 -11.59 21.45
N ASP A 305 13.22 -12.51 22.25
CA ASP A 305 13.04 -13.89 21.84
C ASP A 305 11.90 -14.04 20.81
N SER A 306 11.77 -15.24 20.23
CA SER A 306 10.79 -15.50 19.17
C SER A 306 9.34 -15.24 19.61
N GLU A 307 9.02 -15.50 20.91
CA GLU A 307 7.67 -15.24 21.43
C GLU A 307 7.39 -13.75 21.55
N LEU A 308 8.36 -12.97 22.05
CA LEU A 308 8.24 -11.52 22.19
C LEU A 308 8.20 -10.83 20.81
N SER A 309 9.06 -11.25 19.88
CA SER A 309 9.09 -10.73 18.53
C SER A 309 7.76 -10.98 17.81
N CYS A 310 7.21 -12.19 17.95
CA CYS A 310 5.91 -12.54 17.38
C CYS A 310 4.77 -11.73 18.02
N LEU A 311 4.78 -11.54 19.35
CA LEU A 311 3.78 -10.74 20.07
C LEU A 311 3.82 -9.26 19.70
N LEU A 312 4.99 -8.70 19.45
CA LEU A 312 5.13 -7.28 19.07
C LEU A 312 4.69 -7.01 17.63
N TYR A 313 4.81 -8.02 16.75
CA TYR A 313 4.30 -7.94 15.38
C TYR A 313 2.84 -8.43 15.25
N THR A 314 2.35 -9.27 16.20
CA THR A 314 0.98 -9.77 16.18
C THR A 314 0.22 -9.32 17.43
N SER A 315 -1.05 -8.96 17.28
CA SER A 315 -1.97 -8.90 18.43
C SER A 315 -2.17 -10.31 19.01
N PRO A 316 -2.30 -10.50 20.33
CA PRO A 316 -2.39 -11.84 20.94
C PRO A 316 -3.64 -12.57 20.42
N SER A 317 -3.44 -13.48 19.47
CA SER A 317 -4.48 -14.44 19.10
C SER A 317 -4.39 -15.64 20.02
N PRO A 318 -5.50 -16.11 20.64
CA PRO A 318 -5.50 -17.28 21.53
C PRO A 318 -5.00 -18.57 20.89
N ARG A 319 -4.82 -18.59 19.56
CA ARG A 319 -4.35 -19.77 18.82
C ARG A 319 -2.85 -20.05 18.96
N HIS A 320 -2.03 -19.09 19.38
CA HIS A 320 -0.59 -19.29 19.54
C HIS A 320 -0.23 -20.07 20.82
N ALA A 321 -1.10 -20.07 21.84
CA ALA A 321 -0.89 -20.85 23.05
C ALA A 321 -0.94 -22.38 22.85
N THR A 322 -1.46 -22.86 21.72
CA THR A 322 -1.58 -24.29 21.41
C THR A 322 -0.46 -24.85 20.54
N LEU A 323 0.32 -23.99 19.86
CA LEU A 323 1.43 -24.41 18.99
C LEU A 323 2.76 -24.62 19.74
N SER A 324 2.90 -24.09 20.95
CA SER A 324 4.08 -24.27 21.78
C SER A 324 4.10 -25.58 22.61
N ARG A 325 3.08 -26.44 22.47
CA ARG A 325 3.03 -27.75 23.10
C ARG A 325 3.10 -28.89 22.09
N ASN A 326 4.25 -29.07 21.45
CA ASN A 326 4.64 -30.38 20.94
C ASN A 326 5.68 -30.96 21.90
N PRO A 327 5.36 -31.95 22.70
CA PRO A 327 6.38 -32.69 23.41
C PRO A 327 7.05 -33.64 22.41
N SER A 328 8.22 -33.25 21.92
CA SER A 328 9.17 -34.22 21.41
C SER A 328 9.72 -35.02 22.61
N SER A 329 9.32 -36.26 22.78
CA SER A 329 10.13 -37.33 23.33
C SER A 329 9.28 -38.51 23.75
N SER A 330 9.24 -39.52 22.99
CA SER A 330 9.45 -40.90 23.46
C SER A 330 9.69 -41.77 22.25
#